data_db0198c7c12b659d634fadab6fe2a3ac
#
_entry.id   db0198c7c12b659d634fadab6fe2a3ac
#
_cell.length_a   1.000
_cell.length_b   1.000
_cell.length_c   1.000
_cell.angle_alpha   90.00
_cell.angle_beta   90.00
_cell.angle_gamma   90.00
#
_symmetry.space_group_name_H-M   'P 1'
#
loop_
_entity.id
_entity.type
_entity.pdbx_description
1 polymer ?
#
loop_
_entity_poly.entity_id
_entity_poly.type
_entity_poly.pdbx_seq_one_letter_code
_entity_poly.pdbx_strand_id
1 'polypeptide(L)'
;MRTLSIVVFLVAACVALPAAADQINLPARKPGQWKIEMLRGTAPAMTIQLCLDTASDKAMMESGLSITSDKCSSVSMTQNGDTITVDAACKFGPMATKSHTVITGDFQSAYTIKTISDLTGGGPLMPKHSETTQNVTWVGECNGLKPGEMMMPGGMKINTLNAMKPMGG
;
A
#
# COMPACT_ATOMS: atom_id res chain seq x y z
N MET A 1 54.48 42.47 32.73
CA MET A 1 54.10 41.05 32.53
C MET A 1 52.59 41.06 32.19
N ARG A 2 52.23 40.91 30.90
CA ARG A 2 50.83 40.89 30.43
C ARG A 2 50.45 39.41 30.16
N THR A 3 49.54 38.87 30.98
CA THR A 3 49.01 37.53 30.82
C THR A 3 47.91 37.57 29.76
N LEU A 4 48.13 36.88 28.68
CA LEU A 4 47.17 36.71 27.55
C LEU A 4 46.28 35.51 27.83
N SER A 5 45.00 35.73 28.17
CA SER A 5 44.01 34.71 28.35
C SER A 5 43.45 34.28 26.98
N ILE A 6 43.71 33.05 26.57
CA ILE A 6 43.17 32.46 25.36
C ILE A 6 41.79 31.82 25.74
N VAL A 7 40.70 32.39 25.25
CA VAL A 7 39.37 31.78 25.32
C VAL A 7 39.18 30.87 24.16
N VAL A 8 39.15 29.55 24.43
CA VAL A 8 38.85 28.52 23.41
C VAL A 8 37.32 28.42 23.32
N PHE A 9 36.74 28.85 22.19
CA PHE A 9 35.33 28.58 21.83
C PHE A 9 35.22 27.16 21.27
N LEU A 10 34.60 26.25 22.04
CA LEU A 10 34.15 24.94 21.55
C LEU A 10 32.86 25.15 20.73
N VAL A 11 32.97 25.06 19.41
CA VAL A 11 31.81 24.98 18.51
C VAL A 11 31.33 23.53 18.50
N ALA A 12 30.24 23.26 19.21
CA ALA A 12 29.54 21.98 19.12
C ALA A 12 28.80 21.90 17.78
N ALA A 13 29.35 21.16 16.82
CA ALA A 13 28.67 20.84 15.56
C ALA A 13 27.56 19.82 15.84
N CYS A 14 26.29 20.25 15.87
CA CYS A 14 25.13 19.36 15.82
C CYS A 14 25.10 18.69 14.45
N VAL A 15 25.54 17.45 14.38
CA VAL A 15 25.33 16.58 13.20
C VAL A 15 23.88 16.15 13.22
N ALA A 16 23.02 16.76 12.40
CA ALA A 16 21.67 16.29 12.15
C ALA A 16 21.81 14.97 11.36
N LEU A 17 21.50 13.85 12.01
CA LEU A 17 21.37 12.55 11.35
C LEU A 17 20.15 12.63 10.42
N PRO A 18 20.28 12.24 9.14
CA PRO A 18 19.10 12.12 8.28
C PRO A 18 18.17 11.07 8.90
N ALA A 19 16.91 11.43 9.11
CA ALA A 19 15.86 10.47 9.45
C ALA A 19 15.81 9.45 8.32
N ALA A 20 16.15 8.20 8.61
CA ALA A 20 15.96 7.10 7.66
C ALA A 20 14.46 7.06 7.34
N ALA A 21 14.10 7.27 6.09
CA ALA A 21 12.75 7.01 5.64
C ALA A 21 12.50 5.51 5.83
N ASP A 22 11.53 5.15 6.66
CA ASP A 22 11.14 3.77 6.89
C ASP A 22 10.75 3.16 5.54
N GLN A 23 11.53 2.17 5.09
CA GLN A 23 11.23 1.45 3.86
C GLN A 23 9.97 0.63 4.10
N ILE A 24 8.94 0.89 3.29
CA ILE A 24 7.70 0.12 3.30
C ILE A 24 8.03 -1.32 2.89
N ASN A 25 7.99 -2.26 3.84
CA ASN A 25 8.26 -3.66 3.58
C ASN A 25 7.07 -4.50 4.06
N LEU A 26 6.11 -4.71 3.16
CA LEU A 26 5.00 -5.62 3.42
C LEU A 26 5.49 -7.07 3.36
N PRO A 27 5.01 -7.96 4.24
CA PRO A 27 5.33 -9.38 4.19
C PRO A 27 4.90 -10.01 2.86
N ALA A 28 5.75 -10.88 2.30
CA ALA A 28 5.42 -11.62 1.09
C ALA A 28 4.22 -12.56 1.34
N ARG A 29 3.31 -12.62 0.38
CA ARG A 29 2.16 -13.51 0.42
C ARG A 29 2.56 -14.93 0.01
N LYS A 30 1.89 -15.92 0.60
CA LYS A 30 2.03 -17.33 0.22
C LYS A 30 1.68 -17.50 -1.26
N PRO A 31 2.51 -18.18 -2.09
CA PRO A 31 2.15 -18.51 -3.45
C PRO A 31 0.86 -19.34 -3.53
N GLY A 32 0.05 -19.09 -4.56
CA GLY A 32 -1.22 -19.78 -4.77
C GLY A 32 -2.37 -18.84 -5.08
N GLN A 33 -3.58 -19.35 -4.94
CA GLN A 33 -4.80 -18.63 -5.23
C GLN A 33 -5.35 -17.97 -3.96
N TRP A 34 -5.67 -16.69 -4.08
CA TRP A 34 -6.25 -15.85 -3.05
C TRP A 34 -7.66 -15.42 -3.44
N LYS A 35 -8.60 -15.57 -2.53
CA LYS A 35 -9.94 -15.01 -2.61
C LYS A 35 -9.95 -13.67 -1.86
N ILE A 36 -10.43 -12.63 -2.52
CA ILE A 36 -10.58 -11.28 -1.97
C ILE A 36 -12.06 -10.93 -1.96
N GLU A 37 -12.64 -10.79 -0.79
CA GLU A 37 -14.02 -10.32 -0.60
C GLU A 37 -13.97 -8.84 -0.22
N MET A 38 -14.44 -8.00 -1.11
CA MET A 38 -14.47 -6.54 -0.92
C MET A 38 -15.85 -6.09 -0.48
N LEU A 39 -15.91 -5.46 0.69
CA LEU A 39 -17.09 -4.87 1.29
C LEU A 39 -17.00 -3.35 1.24
N ARG A 40 -18.05 -2.69 0.76
CA ARG A 40 -18.13 -1.23 0.70
C ARG A 40 -19.52 -0.77 1.11
N GLY A 41 -19.64 -0.20 2.32
CA GLY A 41 -20.92 0.26 2.87
C GLY A 41 -21.96 -0.85 2.82
N THR A 42 -23.16 -0.54 2.28
CA THR A 42 -24.28 -1.48 2.14
C THR A 42 -24.32 -2.19 0.77
N ALA A 43 -23.34 -1.96 -0.10
CA ALA A 43 -23.29 -2.61 -1.41
C ALA A 43 -23.05 -4.13 -1.25
N PRO A 44 -23.54 -4.96 -2.18
CA PRO A 44 -23.21 -6.38 -2.19
C PRO A 44 -21.70 -6.61 -2.23
N ALA A 45 -21.24 -7.63 -1.50
CA ALA A 45 -19.84 -8.00 -1.49
C ALA A 45 -19.37 -8.36 -2.91
N MET A 46 -18.21 -7.86 -3.29
CA MET A 46 -17.57 -8.19 -4.56
C MET A 46 -16.46 -9.21 -4.29
N THR A 47 -16.50 -10.35 -4.96
CA THR A 47 -15.47 -11.38 -4.84
C THR A 47 -14.54 -11.35 -6.07
N ILE A 48 -13.25 -11.31 -5.80
CA ILE A 48 -12.16 -11.36 -6.78
C ILE A 48 -11.29 -12.57 -6.43
N GLN A 49 -10.74 -13.24 -7.45
CA GLN A 49 -9.73 -14.26 -7.27
C GLN A 49 -8.41 -13.79 -7.89
N LEU A 50 -7.31 -14.03 -7.22
CA LEU A 50 -5.98 -13.62 -7.64
C LEU A 50 -5.03 -14.81 -7.51
N CYS A 51 -4.30 -15.13 -8.58
CA CYS A 51 -3.23 -16.14 -8.55
C CYS A 51 -1.88 -15.42 -8.39
N LEU A 52 -1.09 -15.87 -7.42
CA LEU A 52 0.25 -15.34 -7.13
C LEU A 52 1.30 -16.43 -7.10
N ASP A 53 2.45 -16.12 -7.64
CA ASP A 53 3.73 -16.74 -7.30
C ASP A 53 4.66 -15.68 -6.68
N THR A 54 5.84 -16.09 -6.25
CA THR A 54 6.82 -15.17 -5.62
C THR A 54 7.19 -14.00 -6.54
N ALA A 55 7.29 -14.25 -7.85
CA ALA A 55 7.68 -13.22 -8.81
C ALA A 55 6.56 -12.20 -9.04
N SER A 56 5.32 -12.68 -9.23
CA SER A 56 4.16 -11.81 -9.44
C SER A 56 3.78 -11.04 -8.17
N ASP A 57 3.92 -11.65 -6.99
CA ASP A 57 3.72 -10.96 -5.72
C ASP A 57 4.71 -9.80 -5.55
N LYS A 58 5.99 -10.05 -5.74
CA LYS A 58 7.05 -9.03 -5.70
C LYS A 58 6.79 -7.91 -6.71
N ALA A 59 6.49 -8.26 -7.96
CA ALA A 59 6.24 -7.27 -9.01
C ALA A 59 5.01 -6.39 -8.72
N MET A 60 3.94 -6.95 -8.14
CA MET A 60 2.78 -6.17 -7.69
C MET A 60 3.13 -5.23 -6.56
N MET A 61 3.94 -5.66 -5.59
CA MET A 61 4.40 -4.81 -4.50
C MET A 61 5.28 -3.66 -5.00
N GLU A 62 6.26 -3.93 -5.85
CA GLU A 62 7.13 -2.93 -6.45
C GLU A 62 6.33 -1.90 -7.27
N SER A 63 5.33 -2.35 -8.03
CA SER A 63 4.45 -1.46 -8.78
C SER A 63 3.60 -0.57 -7.86
N GLY A 64 3.08 -1.13 -6.78
CA GLY A 64 2.36 -0.37 -5.76
C GLY A 64 3.23 0.70 -5.10
N LEU A 65 4.48 0.36 -4.75
CA LEU A 65 5.45 1.30 -4.18
C LEU A 65 5.81 2.42 -5.17
N SER A 66 5.98 2.11 -6.45
CA SER A 66 6.26 3.10 -7.49
C SER A 66 5.11 4.11 -7.63
N ILE A 67 3.86 3.63 -7.70
CA ILE A 67 2.69 4.52 -7.74
C ILE A 67 2.63 5.40 -6.49
N THR A 68 2.93 4.84 -5.33
CA THR A 68 2.93 5.55 -4.06
C THR A 68 3.99 6.65 -4.04
N SER A 69 5.23 6.37 -4.47
CA SER A 69 6.31 7.36 -4.54
C SER A 69 6.00 8.52 -5.48
N ASP A 70 5.33 8.24 -6.59
CA ASP A 70 5.06 9.24 -7.63
C ASP A 70 3.84 10.13 -7.31
N LYS A 71 2.88 9.61 -6.57
CA LYS A 71 1.57 10.26 -6.37
C LYS A 71 1.33 10.73 -4.95
N CYS A 72 2.07 10.25 -3.96
CA CYS A 72 1.85 10.56 -2.57
C CYS A 72 2.89 11.52 -2.03
N SER A 73 2.43 12.59 -1.38
CA SER A 73 3.30 13.57 -0.70
C SER A 73 3.77 13.09 0.67
N SER A 74 3.04 12.16 1.27
CA SER A 74 3.43 11.49 2.51
C SER A 74 2.88 10.08 2.54
N VAL A 75 3.70 9.16 3.04
CA VAL A 75 3.32 7.80 3.40
C VAL A 75 4.07 7.46 4.67
N SER A 76 3.35 7.00 5.67
CA SER A 76 3.93 6.42 6.87
C SER A 76 3.40 5.01 7.06
N MET A 77 4.26 4.10 7.48
CA MET A 77 3.89 2.74 7.83
C MET A 77 4.46 2.38 9.17
N THR A 78 3.62 1.78 10.00
CA THR A 78 4.03 1.24 11.30
C THR A 78 3.56 -0.21 11.41
N GLN A 79 4.36 -1.05 12.06
CA GLN A 79 4.00 -2.43 12.33
C GLN A 79 4.06 -2.69 13.83
N ASN A 80 2.99 -3.30 14.36
CA ASN A 80 2.90 -3.73 15.74
C ASN A 80 2.33 -5.15 15.78
N GLY A 81 3.18 -6.14 15.98
CA GLY A 81 2.82 -7.55 15.86
C GLY A 81 2.30 -7.87 14.46
N ASP A 82 1.10 -8.46 14.38
CA ASP A 82 0.43 -8.84 13.14
C ASP A 82 -0.39 -7.70 12.50
N THR A 83 -0.27 -6.49 13.06
CA THR A 83 -1.00 -5.32 12.57
C THR A 83 -0.06 -4.35 11.89
N ILE A 84 -0.37 -4.01 10.63
CA ILE A 84 0.33 -3.00 9.85
C ILE A 84 -0.64 -1.83 9.64
N THR A 85 -0.20 -0.62 9.96
CA THR A 85 -0.95 0.60 9.73
C THR A 85 -0.25 1.45 8.69
N VAL A 86 -0.98 1.92 7.69
CA VAL A 86 -0.47 2.77 6.62
C VAL A 86 -1.32 4.03 6.51
N ASP A 87 -0.68 5.18 6.69
CA ASP A 87 -1.28 6.49 6.44
C ASP A 87 -0.68 7.10 5.18
N ALA A 88 -1.52 7.56 4.27
CA ALA A 88 -1.06 8.13 3.01
C ALA A 88 -1.84 9.38 2.62
N ALA A 89 -1.14 10.35 2.02
CA ALA A 89 -1.74 11.51 1.37
C ALA A 89 -1.26 11.58 -0.07
N CYS A 90 -2.17 11.33 -1.02
CA CYS A 90 -1.84 11.16 -2.44
C CYS A 90 -2.65 12.13 -3.30
N LYS A 91 -2.12 12.44 -4.50
CA LYS A 91 -2.74 13.33 -5.48
C LYS A 91 -2.76 12.68 -6.86
N PHE A 92 -3.94 12.59 -7.46
CA PHE A 92 -4.18 12.03 -8.78
C PHE A 92 -4.87 13.09 -9.66
N GLY A 93 -4.08 13.86 -10.38
CA GLY A 93 -4.58 15.02 -11.12
C GLY A 93 -5.25 16.05 -10.19
N PRO A 94 -6.53 16.42 -10.39
CA PRO A 94 -7.25 17.35 -9.53
C PRO A 94 -7.73 16.73 -8.20
N MET A 95 -7.70 15.40 -8.08
CA MET A 95 -8.16 14.68 -6.88
C MET A 95 -7.02 14.52 -5.88
N ALA A 96 -7.31 14.77 -4.60
CA ALA A 96 -6.43 14.44 -3.50
C ALA A 96 -7.14 13.51 -2.53
N THR A 97 -6.40 12.52 -2.01
CA THR A 97 -6.89 11.54 -1.06
C THR A 97 -6.04 11.54 0.20
N LYS A 98 -6.68 11.38 1.35
CA LYS A 98 -6.03 10.96 2.59
C LYS A 98 -6.62 9.63 2.98
N SER A 99 -5.77 8.66 3.26
CA SER A 99 -6.21 7.31 3.62
C SER A 99 -5.51 6.82 4.88
N HIS A 100 -6.27 6.11 5.69
CA HIS A 100 -5.80 5.34 6.83
C HIS A 100 -6.16 3.88 6.59
N THR A 101 -5.15 3.02 6.52
CA THR A 101 -5.30 1.59 6.22
C THR A 101 -4.74 0.77 7.36
N VAL A 102 -5.53 -0.16 7.85
CA VAL A 102 -5.11 -1.15 8.85
C VAL A 102 -5.18 -2.53 8.23
N ILE A 103 -4.06 -3.23 8.24
CA ILE A 103 -3.93 -4.60 7.74
C ILE A 103 -3.64 -5.49 8.95
N THR A 104 -4.45 -6.53 9.13
CA THR A 104 -4.33 -7.43 10.29
C THR A 104 -4.45 -8.88 9.84
N GLY A 105 -3.58 -9.74 10.30
CA GLY A 105 -3.62 -11.18 10.05
C GLY A 105 -2.33 -11.73 9.47
N ASP A 106 -2.43 -12.91 8.86
CA ASP A 106 -1.29 -13.69 8.38
C ASP A 106 -1.26 -13.74 6.85
N PHE A 107 -0.22 -13.21 6.26
CA PHE A 107 0.01 -13.21 4.80
C PHE A 107 0.30 -14.60 4.22
N GLN A 108 0.32 -15.62 5.06
CA GLN A 108 0.46 -17.02 4.65
C GLN A 108 -0.88 -17.76 4.57
N SER A 109 -1.95 -17.19 5.17
CA SER A 109 -3.26 -17.84 5.23
C SER A 109 -4.44 -16.90 5.02
N ALA A 110 -4.59 -15.88 5.86
CA ALA A 110 -5.68 -14.91 5.78
C ALA A 110 -5.34 -13.60 6.46
N TYR A 111 -5.75 -12.48 5.84
CA TYR A 111 -5.63 -11.15 6.42
C TYR A 111 -6.79 -10.27 6.00
N THR A 112 -7.02 -9.22 6.76
CA THR A 112 -8.04 -8.21 6.51
C THR A 112 -7.38 -6.86 6.28
N ILE A 113 -7.86 -6.14 5.28
CA ILE A 113 -7.47 -4.75 4.98
C ILE A 113 -8.69 -3.88 5.25
N LYS A 114 -8.60 -2.93 6.17
CA LYS A 114 -9.61 -1.89 6.40
C LYS A 114 -9.03 -0.56 5.98
N THR A 115 -9.69 0.14 5.07
CA THR A 115 -9.25 1.43 4.57
C THR A 115 -10.36 2.46 4.74
N ILE A 116 -10.03 3.56 5.38
CA ILE A 116 -10.84 4.77 5.45
C ILE A 116 -10.15 5.81 4.55
N SER A 117 -10.90 6.45 3.67
CA SER A 117 -10.36 7.43 2.74
C SER A 117 -11.24 8.67 2.65
N ASP A 118 -10.61 9.83 2.72
CA ASP A 118 -11.22 11.13 2.44
C ASP A 118 -10.74 11.64 1.08
N LEU A 119 -11.68 12.03 0.24
CA LEU A 119 -11.44 12.50 -1.13
C LEU A 119 -11.81 13.97 -1.27
N THR A 120 -10.93 14.75 -1.88
CA THR A 120 -11.17 16.14 -2.26
C THR A 120 -10.85 16.36 -3.73
N GLY A 121 -11.47 17.36 -4.38
CA GLY A 121 -11.24 17.67 -5.80
C GLY A 121 -11.90 16.71 -6.78
N GLY A 122 -12.73 15.77 -6.33
CA GLY A 122 -13.58 14.92 -7.16
C GLY A 122 -14.84 15.65 -7.63
N GLY A 123 -15.49 15.11 -8.67
CA GLY A 123 -16.78 15.64 -9.15
C GLY A 123 -17.91 15.45 -8.10
N PRO A 124 -19.07 16.09 -8.32
CA PRO A 124 -20.18 16.11 -7.35
C PRO A 124 -20.78 14.71 -7.08
N LEU A 125 -20.56 13.75 -7.95
CA LEU A 125 -21.04 12.36 -7.81
C LEU A 125 -20.05 11.45 -7.08
N MET A 126 -18.84 11.90 -6.74
CA MET A 126 -17.86 11.10 -6.03
C MET A 126 -18.05 11.24 -4.51
N PRO A 127 -18.11 10.12 -3.76
CA PRO A 127 -18.19 10.16 -2.31
C PRO A 127 -16.93 10.83 -1.75
N LYS A 128 -17.14 11.80 -0.87
CA LYS A 128 -16.03 12.51 -0.19
C LYS A 128 -15.38 11.68 0.90
N HIS A 129 -16.08 10.67 1.39
CA HIS A 129 -15.64 9.73 2.40
C HIS A 129 -15.99 8.31 1.96
N SER A 130 -15.08 7.37 2.17
CA SER A 130 -15.34 5.95 1.87
C SER A 130 -14.65 5.05 2.88
N GLU A 131 -15.35 3.98 3.26
CA GLU A 131 -14.83 2.88 4.06
C GLU A 131 -14.88 1.61 3.22
N THR A 132 -13.79 0.88 3.20
CA THR A 132 -13.67 -0.39 2.47
C THR A 132 -13.03 -1.44 3.37
N THR A 133 -13.61 -2.63 3.43
CA THR A 133 -13.00 -3.80 4.06
C THR A 133 -12.74 -4.85 3.00
N GLN A 134 -11.54 -5.41 2.99
CA GLN A 134 -11.18 -6.53 2.14
C GLN A 134 -10.79 -7.70 3.03
N ASN A 135 -11.50 -8.82 2.91
CA ASN A 135 -11.12 -10.08 3.52
C ASN A 135 -10.38 -10.91 2.48
N VAL A 136 -9.12 -11.20 2.75
CA VAL A 136 -8.21 -11.86 1.82
C VAL A 136 -7.85 -13.21 2.40
N THR A 137 -8.18 -14.29 1.69
CA THR A 137 -7.99 -15.67 2.16
C THR A 137 -7.28 -16.49 1.11
N TRP A 138 -6.23 -17.20 1.49
CA TRP A 138 -5.58 -18.20 0.64
C TRP A 138 -6.49 -19.42 0.49
N VAL A 139 -6.73 -19.85 -0.74
CA VAL A 139 -7.70 -20.92 -1.03
C VAL A 139 -7.06 -22.15 -1.70
N GLY A 140 -5.75 -22.19 -1.82
CA GLY A 140 -5.02 -23.31 -2.37
C GLY A 140 -4.09 -22.93 -3.51
N GLU A 141 -3.71 -23.90 -4.32
CA GLU A 141 -2.94 -23.66 -5.53
C GLU A 141 -3.78 -22.97 -6.60
N CYS A 142 -3.12 -22.27 -7.52
CA CYS A 142 -3.80 -21.59 -8.62
C CYS A 142 -4.57 -22.58 -9.50
N ASN A 143 -5.88 -22.37 -9.62
CA ASN A 143 -6.76 -23.17 -10.46
C ASN A 143 -7.46 -22.28 -11.48
N GLY A 144 -7.18 -22.50 -12.76
CA GLY A 144 -7.77 -21.74 -13.87
C GLY A 144 -7.24 -20.31 -14.04
N LEU A 145 -6.30 -19.86 -13.21
CA LEU A 145 -5.57 -18.59 -13.32
C LEU A 145 -4.07 -18.85 -13.41
N LYS A 146 -3.37 -18.02 -14.17
CA LYS A 146 -1.90 -17.98 -14.18
C LYS A 146 -1.39 -16.98 -13.14
N PRO A 147 -0.13 -17.10 -12.66
CA PRO A 147 0.48 -16.10 -11.79
C PRO A 147 0.36 -14.69 -12.35
N GLY A 148 -0.08 -13.75 -11.51
CA GLY A 148 -0.37 -12.37 -11.88
C GLY A 148 -1.74 -12.15 -12.53
N GLU A 149 -2.55 -13.19 -12.74
CA GLU A 149 -3.92 -13.03 -13.23
C GLU A 149 -4.93 -12.88 -12.09
N MET A 150 -5.87 -12.00 -12.33
CA MET A 150 -7.03 -11.74 -11.47
C MET A 150 -8.31 -12.08 -12.22
N MET A 151 -9.25 -12.73 -11.54
CA MET A 151 -10.60 -12.98 -12.05
C MET A 151 -11.58 -12.07 -11.33
N MET A 152 -12.24 -11.22 -12.10
CA MET A 152 -13.29 -10.29 -11.65
C MET A 152 -14.65 -10.99 -11.58
N PRO A 153 -15.66 -10.43 -10.89
CA PRO A 153 -17.03 -10.88 -10.97
C PRO A 153 -17.50 -11.00 -12.42
N GLY A 154 -18.21 -12.07 -12.76
CA GLY A 154 -18.59 -12.35 -14.14
C GLY A 154 -17.56 -13.13 -14.95
N GLY A 155 -16.43 -13.54 -14.35
CA GLY A 155 -15.44 -14.43 -14.97
C GLY A 155 -14.41 -13.75 -15.88
N MET A 156 -14.41 -12.41 -15.94
CA MET A 156 -13.41 -11.66 -16.71
C MET A 156 -12.02 -11.80 -16.06
N LYS A 157 -11.03 -12.23 -16.84
CA LYS A 157 -9.64 -12.34 -16.39
C LYS A 157 -8.83 -11.14 -16.82
N ILE A 158 -8.03 -10.60 -15.92
CA ILE A 158 -7.14 -9.46 -16.13
C ILE A 158 -5.74 -9.86 -15.67
N ASN A 159 -4.72 -9.62 -16.48
CA ASN A 159 -3.34 -9.72 -16.03
C ASN A 159 -2.96 -8.42 -15.31
N THR A 160 -2.78 -8.51 -13.99
CA THR A 160 -2.53 -7.35 -13.12
C THR A 160 -1.21 -6.67 -13.44
N LEU A 161 -0.17 -7.43 -13.79
CA LEU A 161 1.14 -6.89 -14.11
C LEU A 161 1.14 -6.09 -15.42
N ASN A 162 0.30 -6.50 -16.39
CA ASN A 162 0.12 -5.74 -17.63
C ASN A 162 -0.73 -4.49 -17.40
N ALA A 163 -1.76 -4.59 -16.54
CA ALA A 163 -2.62 -3.45 -16.21
C ALA A 163 -1.90 -2.35 -15.41
N MET A 164 -0.83 -2.69 -14.69
CA MET A 164 -0.01 -1.76 -13.89
C MET A 164 1.13 -1.13 -14.69
N LYS A 165 1.42 -1.60 -15.91
CA LYS A 165 2.41 -0.93 -16.76
C LYS A 165 1.92 0.48 -17.10
N PRO A 166 2.79 1.51 -17.03
CA PRO A 166 2.42 2.84 -17.48
C PRO A 166 1.88 2.74 -18.92
N MET A 167 0.69 3.27 -19.16
CA MET A 167 0.15 3.34 -20.52
C MET A 167 1.00 4.33 -21.30
N GLY A 168 1.87 3.79 -22.11
CA GLY A 168 2.53 4.44 -23.20
C GLY A 168 3.65 5.41 -22.87
N GLY A 169 4.78 5.22 -23.39
CA GLY A 169 5.67 6.21 -23.90
C GLY A 169 5.42 6.29 -25.39
#